data_b0e05b1ff893fc2b74bc4320a17fcee7
#
_entry.id   b0e05b1ff893fc2b74bc4320a17fcee7
#
_cell.length_a   1.000
_cell.length_b   1.000
_cell.length_c   1.000
_cell.angle_alpha   90.00
_cell.angle_beta   90.00
_cell.angle_gamma   90.00
#
_symmetry.space_group_name_H-M   'P 1'
#
loop_
_entity.id
_entity.type
_entity.pdbx_description
1 polymer ?
#
loop_
_entity_poly.entity_id
_entity_poly.type
_entity_poly.pdbx_seq_one_letter_code
_entity_poly.pdbx_strand_id
1 'polypeptide(L)'
;MDTSLTKMLKETLLEGFKKFPSSASVACQGVEGAYSSIAANRLFSNPNITFFKNFEGVCTAVEKGLCRYGILPIDNSLNGSVGEVYDLLLSKKFYIVRSVRLPIRQSLLGKGSLSDVKTVYSHPQAIGQCSNYLSKMGYTVHETENTAVSAKMVADSDDRTIAAICSAECASLYDLKVLDSNIQNDDTNFTRFICISKALELYEDSNRISIIIGLPHRSGSLQNVLARFSAMNLNLTKLSSRPVLGTEFEYIFYLDFESNVKYGEALSLLSELERECESFAFLGSYFES
;
A
#
# COMPACT_ATOMS: atom_id res chain seq x y z
N MET A 1 12.03 3.48 -33.01
CA MET A 1 11.47 4.81 -32.67
C MET A 1 11.06 4.78 -31.22
N ASP A 2 11.41 5.82 -30.46
CA ASP A 2 10.98 5.94 -29.05
C ASP A 2 9.45 6.05 -28.97
N THR A 3 8.86 5.34 -28.01
CA THR A 3 7.43 5.46 -27.67
C THR A 3 7.17 6.74 -26.87
N SER A 4 5.90 7.08 -26.64
CA SER A 4 5.54 8.29 -25.86
C SER A 4 6.07 8.20 -24.45
N LEU A 5 5.97 7.02 -23.80
CA LEU A 5 6.52 6.77 -22.48
C LEU A 5 8.06 6.91 -22.47
N THR A 6 8.72 6.24 -23.41
CA THR A 6 10.20 6.28 -23.45
C THR A 6 10.73 7.69 -23.64
N LYS A 7 10.04 8.49 -24.46
CA LYS A 7 10.37 9.91 -24.63
C LYS A 7 10.20 10.69 -23.32
N MET A 8 9.06 10.55 -22.66
CA MET A 8 8.78 11.17 -21.36
C MET A 8 9.81 10.76 -20.29
N LEU A 9 10.15 9.47 -20.20
CA LEU A 9 11.15 8.99 -19.25
C LEU A 9 12.53 9.56 -19.54
N LYS A 10 12.96 9.61 -20.79
CA LYS A 10 14.25 10.21 -21.19
C LYS A 10 14.30 11.71 -20.90
N GLU A 11 13.23 12.44 -21.19
CA GLU A 11 13.12 13.86 -20.85
C GLU A 11 13.23 14.08 -19.34
N THR A 12 12.49 13.28 -18.52
CA THR A 12 12.58 13.36 -17.06
C THR A 12 13.98 12.98 -16.54
N LEU A 13 14.64 12.00 -17.16
CA LEU A 13 16.03 11.64 -16.80
C LEU A 13 17.03 12.73 -17.13
N LEU A 14 16.80 13.50 -18.21
CA LEU A 14 17.64 14.65 -18.56
C LEU A 14 17.50 15.80 -17.55
N GLU A 15 16.35 15.94 -16.90
CA GLU A 15 16.16 16.90 -15.79
C GLU A 15 16.91 16.45 -14.51
N GLY A 16 17.33 15.19 -14.45
CA GLY A 16 18.06 14.58 -13.35
C GLY A 16 17.16 13.90 -12.32
N PHE A 17 17.75 13.03 -11.53
CA PHE A 17 17.07 12.36 -10.43
C PHE A 17 16.73 13.33 -9.31
N LYS A 18 15.52 13.19 -8.78
CA LYS A 18 15.07 13.93 -7.60
C LYS A 18 15.59 13.30 -6.32
N LYS A 19 15.72 14.10 -5.28
CA LYS A 19 15.89 13.60 -3.92
C LYS A 19 14.52 13.46 -3.26
N PHE A 20 14.25 12.29 -2.67
CA PHE A 20 12.99 12.10 -1.95
C PHE A 20 12.90 13.05 -0.76
N PRO A 21 11.81 13.80 -0.59
CA PRO A 21 11.71 14.82 0.44
C PRO A 21 11.59 14.19 1.84
N SER A 22 12.22 14.81 2.83
CA SER A 22 12.06 14.44 4.23
C SER A 22 10.74 14.93 4.82
N SER A 23 10.13 15.96 4.24
CA SER A 23 8.87 16.56 4.67
C SER A 23 7.97 16.85 3.47
N ALA A 24 6.67 16.53 3.59
CA ALA A 24 5.68 16.81 2.56
C ALA A 24 4.26 16.78 3.16
N SER A 25 3.27 17.35 2.43
CA SER A 25 1.86 17.11 2.68
C SER A 25 1.46 15.74 2.17
N VAL A 26 0.90 14.90 3.05
CA VAL A 26 0.61 13.49 2.78
C VAL A 26 -0.84 13.17 3.13
N ALA A 27 -1.59 12.62 2.19
CA ALA A 27 -2.92 12.11 2.42
C ALA A 27 -2.87 10.66 2.90
N CYS A 28 -3.55 10.33 4.00
CA CYS A 28 -3.67 8.98 4.55
C CYS A 28 -5.14 8.61 4.78
N GLN A 29 -5.49 7.35 4.60
CA GLN A 29 -6.82 6.86 4.98
C GLN A 29 -6.83 6.52 6.47
N GLY A 30 -7.95 6.82 7.15
CA GLY A 30 -8.18 6.51 8.55
C GLY A 30 -7.93 7.68 9.49
N VAL A 31 -7.27 7.40 10.61
CA VAL A 31 -6.95 8.37 11.66
C VAL A 31 -5.49 8.20 12.10
N GLU A 32 -5.02 9.07 12.97
CA GLU A 32 -3.69 8.95 13.55
C GLU A 32 -3.52 7.60 14.28
N GLY A 33 -2.38 6.93 14.09
CA GLY A 33 -2.15 5.57 14.59
C GLY A 33 -2.60 4.44 13.65
N ALA A 34 -3.33 4.74 12.57
CA ALA A 34 -3.62 3.76 11.52
C ALA A 34 -2.34 3.38 10.76
N TYR A 35 -2.29 2.17 10.19
CA TYR A 35 -1.11 1.70 9.45
C TYR A 35 -0.72 2.59 8.27
N SER A 36 -1.66 3.33 7.67
CA SER A 36 -1.35 4.33 6.63
C SER A 36 -0.50 5.47 7.19
N SER A 37 -0.78 5.95 8.41
CA SER A 37 0.04 7.00 9.05
C SER A 37 1.39 6.47 9.50
N ILE A 38 1.47 5.22 9.96
CA ILE A 38 2.73 4.55 10.27
C ILE A 38 3.60 4.44 9.00
N ALA A 39 2.99 4.07 7.86
CA ALA A 39 3.68 4.03 6.57
C ALA A 39 4.20 5.42 6.15
N ALA A 40 3.39 6.48 6.32
CA ALA A 40 3.82 7.86 6.06
C ALA A 40 5.03 8.26 6.93
N ASN A 41 4.98 7.99 8.23
CA ASN A 41 6.08 8.28 9.18
C ASN A 41 7.33 7.43 8.90
N ARG A 42 7.19 6.25 8.29
CA ARG A 42 8.32 5.42 7.87
C ARG A 42 9.00 5.95 6.62
N LEU A 43 8.23 6.53 5.69
CA LEU A 43 8.72 7.05 4.43
C LEU A 43 9.26 8.50 4.55
N PHE A 44 8.66 9.31 5.39
CA PHE A 44 9.02 10.72 5.59
C PHE A 44 9.46 10.94 7.02
N SER A 45 10.53 11.70 7.22
CA SER A 45 10.99 12.04 8.57
C SER A 45 10.06 13.02 9.30
N ASN A 46 9.33 13.84 8.54
CA ASN A 46 8.40 14.85 9.10
C ASN A 46 7.24 15.11 8.13
N PRO A 47 6.29 14.14 7.98
CA PRO A 47 5.12 14.32 7.13
C PRO A 47 4.09 15.24 7.77
N ASN A 48 3.46 16.11 6.98
CA ASN A 48 2.23 16.80 7.35
C ASN A 48 1.04 15.96 6.86
N ILE A 49 0.46 15.13 7.76
CA ILE A 49 -0.55 14.14 7.40
C ILE A 49 -1.95 14.76 7.49
N THR A 50 -2.73 14.57 6.42
CA THR A 50 -4.16 14.86 6.39
C THR A 50 -4.93 13.54 6.21
N PHE A 51 -5.92 13.30 7.08
CA PHE A 51 -6.66 12.05 7.09
C PHE A 51 -7.95 12.13 6.27
N PHE A 52 -8.26 11.06 5.56
CA PHE A 52 -9.45 10.89 4.73
C PHE A 52 -10.18 9.60 5.10
N LYS A 53 -11.49 9.57 4.89
CA LYS A 53 -12.33 8.44 5.28
C LYS A 53 -12.03 7.17 4.48
N ASN A 54 -11.72 7.30 3.19
CA ASN A 54 -11.54 6.19 2.26
C ASN A 54 -10.37 6.44 1.28
N PHE A 55 -10.00 5.44 0.51
CA PHE A 55 -8.89 5.52 -0.45
C PHE A 55 -9.19 6.50 -1.60
N GLU A 56 -10.45 6.61 -2.02
CA GLU A 56 -10.84 7.58 -3.04
C GLU A 56 -10.60 9.02 -2.57
N GLY A 57 -10.88 9.33 -1.30
CA GLY A 57 -10.57 10.63 -0.68
C GLY A 57 -9.08 10.95 -0.72
N VAL A 58 -8.20 9.96 -0.43
CA VAL A 58 -6.75 10.10 -0.56
C VAL A 58 -6.35 10.42 -2.00
N CYS A 59 -6.85 9.65 -2.97
CA CYS A 59 -6.60 9.87 -4.39
C CYS A 59 -7.08 11.24 -4.85
N THR A 60 -8.27 11.66 -4.44
CA THR A 60 -8.84 12.98 -4.80
C THR A 60 -8.01 14.13 -4.22
N ALA A 61 -7.49 13.97 -3.00
CA ALA A 61 -6.61 14.97 -2.39
C ALA A 61 -5.31 15.17 -3.18
N VAL A 62 -4.70 14.07 -3.64
CA VAL A 62 -3.49 14.13 -4.48
C VAL A 62 -3.81 14.68 -5.87
N GLU A 63 -4.90 14.23 -6.49
CA GLU A 63 -5.34 14.69 -7.81
C GLU A 63 -5.59 16.20 -7.87
N LYS A 64 -6.24 16.74 -6.82
CA LYS A 64 -6.53 18.17 -6.67
C LYS A 64 -5.36 19.00 -6.13
N GLY A 65 -4.24 18.37 -5.75
CA GLY A 65 -3.07 19.05 -5.20
C GLY A 65 -3.23 19.55 -3.76
N LEU A 66 -4.23 19.08 -3.03
CA LEU A 66 -4.40 19.35 -1.58
C LEU A 66 -3.27 18.71 -0.78
N CYS A 67 -2.85 17.51 -1.19
CA CYS A 67 -1.67 16.84 -0.69
C CYS A 67 -0.74 16.51 -1.86
N ARG A 68 0.57 16.62 -1.63
CA ARG A 68 1.56 16.25 -2.68
C ARG A 68 1.60 14.74 -2.89
N TYR A 69 1.48 13.98 -1.82
CA TYR A 69 1.54 12.52 -1.83
C TYR A 69 0.32 11.90 -1.16
N GLY A 70 0.06 10.63 -1.50
CA GLY A 70 -0.95 9.80 -0.85
C GLY A 70 -0.38 8.44 -0.47
N ILE A 71 -0.79 7.90 0.67
CA ILE A 71 -0.39 6.56 1.12
C ILE A 71 -1.58 5.62 0.99
N LEU A 72 -1.37 4.53 0.27
CA LEU A 72 -2.39 3.51 0.00
C LEU A 72 -1.83 2.11 0.27
N PRO A 73 -2.58 1.20 0.95
CA PRO A 73 -2.23 -0.21 1.05
C PRO A 73 -2.50 -0.87 -0.31
N ILE A 74 -1.52 -1.58 -0.87
CA ILE A 74 -1.70 -2.24 -2.16
C ILE A 74 -1.81 -3.74 -2.06
N ASP A 75 -1.06 -4.35 -1.15
CA ASP A 75 -1.02 -5.80 -0.94
C ASP A 75 -0.91 -6.14 0.54
N ASN A 76 -1.54 -7.25 0.93
CA ASN A 76 -1.34 -7.87 2.22
C ASN A 76 -0.95 -9.34 2.02
N SER A 77 0.05 -9.82 2.75
CA SER A 77 0.60 -11.18 2.57
C SER A 77 -0.39 -12.30 2.86
N LEU A 78 -1.41 -12.07 3.70
CA LEU A 78 -2.44 -13.05 4.04
C LEU A 78 -3.72 -12.88 3.21
N ASN A 79 -4.11 -11.63 2.93
CA ASN A 79 -5.38 -11.31 2.28
C ASN A 79 -5.25 -10.98 0.78
N GLY A 80 -4.02 -10.95 0.26
CA GLY A 80 -3.75 -10.66 -1.14
C GLY A 80 -3.87 -9.18 -1.49
N SER A 81 -4.24 -8.91 -2.74
CA SER A 81 -4.27 -7.57 -3.31
C SER A 81 -5.47 -6.75 -2.84
N VAL A 82 -5.26 -5.47 -2.52
CA VAL A 82 -6.32 -4.53 -2.18
C VAL A 82 -6.99 -4.01 -3.47
N GLY A 83 -8.05 -4.71 -3.88
CA GLY A 83 -8.69 -4.51 -5.19
C GLY A 83 -9.07 -3.07 -5.50
N GLU A 84 -9.70 -2.37 -4.55
CA GLU A 84 -10.10 -0.97 -4.70
C GLU A 84 -8.92 -0.05 -5.06
N VAL A 85 -7.75 -0.28 -4.48
CA VAL A 85 -6.55 0.54 -4.77
C VAL A 85 -6.05 0.31 -6.19
N TYR A 86 -6.10 -0.92 -6.69
CA TYR A 86 -5.76 -1.21 -8.08
C TYR A 86 -6.72 -0.55 -9.06
N ASP A 87 -8.02 -0.56 -8.75
CA ASP A 87 -9.04 0.10 -9.57
C ASP A 87 -8.85 1.63 -9.60
N LEU A 88 -8.46 2.22 -8.47
CA LEU A 88 -8.09 3.63 -8.38
C LEU A 88 -6.82 3.97 -9.19
N LEU A 89 -5.79 3.13 -9.14
CA LEU A 89 -4.58 3.32 -9.94
C LEU A 89 -4.85 3.21 -11.44
N LEU A 90 -5.78 2.34 -11.85
CA LEU A 90 -6.17 2.17 -13.24
C LEU A 90 -6.98 3.37 -13.75
N SER A 91 -7.96 3.83 -12.96
CA SER A 91 -8.87 4.92 -13.34
C SER A 91 -8.25 6.30 -13.25
N LYS A 92 -7.28 6.49 -12.36
CA LYS A 92 -6.61 7.76 -12.09
C LYS A 92 -5.12 7.66 -12.42
N LYS A 93 -4.58 8.66 -13.11
CA LYS A 93 -3.17 8.69 -13.53
C LYS A 93 -2.29 9.14 -12.37
N PHE A 94 -1.88 8.20 -11.54
CA PHE A 94 -0.89 8.42 -10.48
C PHE A 94 0.40 7.64 -10.76
N TYR A 95 1.50 8.13 -10.16
CA TYR A 95 2.77 7.43 -10.16
C TYR A 95 3.12 6.98 -8.75
N ILE A 96 3.62 5.76 -8.62
CA ILE A 96 4.20 5.24 -7.39
C ILE A 96 5.61 5.80 -7.28
N VAL A 97 5.91 6.46 -6.17
CA VAL A 97 7.20 7.13 -5.94
C VAL A 97 8.01 6.50 -4.82
N ARG A 98 7.36 5.74 -3.94
CA ARG A 98 7.98 4.93 -2.87
C ARG A 98 7.05 3.77 -2.50
N SER A 99 7.62 2.75 -1.89
CA SER A 99 6.88 1.66 -1.28
C SER A 99 7.56 1.22 0.01
N VAL A 100 6.76 0.78 0.98
CA VAL A 100 7.25 0.25 2.25
C VAL A 100 6.43 -0.97 2.64
N ARG A 101 7.11 -2.00 3.18
CA ARG A 101 6.46 -3.18 3.78
C ARG A 101 6.44 -3.01 5.29
N LEU A 102 5.25 -3.05 5.86
CA LEU A 102 5.07 -2.97 7.30
C LEU A 102 4.59 -4.31 7.84
N PRO A 103 5.24 -4.85 8.89
CA PRO A 103 4.69 -5.97 9.63
C PRO A 103 3.41 -5.53 10.33
N ILE A 104 2.35 -6.33 10.22
CA ILE A 104 1.09 -6.07 10.90
C ILE A 104 1.14 -6.82 12.23
N ARG A 105 1.38 -6.07 13.30
CA ARG A 105 1.45 -6.58 14.67
C ARG A 105 0.27 -6.05 15.46
N GLN A 106 -0.42 -6.93 16.18
CA GLN A 106 -1.56 -6.56 16.99
C GLN A 106 -1.19 -6.61 18.48
N SER A 107 -1.59 -5.59 19.20
CA SER A 107 -1.43 -5.48 20.66
C SER A 107 -2.77 -5.20 21.31
N LEU A 108 -2.95 -5.66 22.54
CA LEU A 108 -4.09 -5.32 23.37
C LEU A 108 -3.73 -4.09 24.18
N LEU A 109 -4.46 -3.00 23.99
CA LEU A 109 -4.23 -1.73 24.69
C LEU A 109 -5.42 -1.37 25.58
N GLY A 110 -5.15 -0.81 26.74
CA GLY A 110 -6.20 -0.41 27.69
C GLY A 110 -5.69 0.47 28.83
N LYS A 111 -6.60 0.97 29.66
CA LYS A 111 -6.28 1.78 30.84
C LYS A 111 -6.11 0.96 32.13
N GLY A 112 -6.71 -0.23 32.18
CA GLY A 112 -6.69 -1.13 33.33
C GLY A 112 -5.46 -2.04 33.41
N SER A 113 -5.65 -3.23 33.99
CA SER A 113 -4.74 -4.37 33.91
C SER A 113 -5.32 -5.45 33.00
N LEU A 114 -4.48 -6.40 32.56
CA LEU A 114 -4.93 -7.49 31.68
C LEU A 114 -6.07 -8.31 32.33
N SER A 115 -6.03 -8.49 33.65
CA SER A 115 -7.06 -9.21 34.41
C SER A 115 -8.41 -8.48 34.52
N ASP A 116 -8.44 -7.17 34.28
CA ASP A 116 -9.67 -6.37 34.36
C ASP A 116 -10.46 -6.40 33.06
N VAL A 117 -9.79 -6.74 31.94
CA VAL A 117 -10.40 -6.69 30.60
C VAL A 117 -11.55 -7.68 30.48
N LYS A 118 -12.71 -7.18 30.06
CA LYS A 118 -13.92 -7.95 29.76
C LYS A 118 -14.34 -7.80 28.30
N THR A 119 -14.15 -6.61 27.74
CA THR A 119 -14.64 -6.25 26.41
C THR A 119 -13.50 -5.70 25.56
N VAL A 120 -13.44 -6.16 24.30
CA VAL A 120 -12.40 -5.78 23.34
C VAL A 120 -13.05 -5.20 22.08
N TYR A 121 -12.50 -4.10 21.61
CA TYR A 121 -12.95 -3.40 20.40
C TYR A 121 -11.85 -3.45 19.33
N SER A 122 -12.20 -3.74 18.09
CA SER A 122 -11.30 -3.64 16.94
C SER A 122 -12.03 -3.72 15.59
N HIS A 123 -11.27 -3.53 14.52
CA HIS A 123 -11.74 -3.80 13.16
C HIS A 123 -11.93 -5.32 12.94
N PRO A 124 -12.96 -5.77 12.19
CA PRO A 124 -13.22 -7.20 11.94
C PRO A 124 -12.01 -8.00 11.49
N GLN A 125 -11.17 -7.41 10.63
CA GLN A 125 -9.96 -8.07 10.14
C GLN A 125 -8.94 -8.32 11.27
N ALA A 126 -8.73 -7.36 12.16
CA ALA A 126 -7.81 -7.52 13.30
C ALA A 126 -8.36 -8.50 14.34
N ILE A 127 -9.69 -8.53 14.55
CA ILE A 127 -10.38 -9.53 15.37
C ILE A 127 -10.10 -10.93 14.82
N GLY A 128 -10.31 -11.14 13.52
CA GLY A 128 -10.02 -12.42 12.87
C GLY A 128 -8.55 -12.84 12.97
N GLN A 129 -7.62 -11.87 12.84
CA GLN A 129 -6.18 -12.11 13.00
C GLN A 129 -5.77 -12.46 14.45
N CYS A 130 -6.59 -12.16 15.44
CA CYS A 130 -6.34 -12.45 16.85
C CYS A 130 -7.31 -13.49 17.44
N SER A 131 -8.02 -14.25 16.61
CA SER A 131 -9.09 -15.15 17.03
C SER A 131 -8.65 -16.21 18.06
N ASN A 132 -7.44 -16.77 17.93
CA ASN A 132 -6.90 -17.72 18.88
C ASN A 132 -6.71 -17.11 20.28
N TYR A 133 -6.16 -15.91 20.33
CA TYR A 133 -5.96 -15.15 21.57
C TYR A 133 -7.31 -14.80 22.22
N LEU A 134 -8.23 -14.24 21.43
CA LEU A 134 -9.57 -13.85 21.90
C LEU A 134 -10.36 -15.03 22.45
N SER A 135 -10.32 -16.18 21.77
CA SER A 135 -10.99 -17.42 22.22
C SER A 135 -10.42 -17.93 23.54
N LYS A 136 -9.10 -17.86 23.71
CA LYS A 136 -8.44 -18.29 24.95
C LYS A 136 -8.81 -17.39 26.14
N MET A 137 -8.94 -16.10 25.91
CA MET A 137 -9.21 -15.11 26.95
C MET A 137 -10.71 -14.97 27.29
N GLY A 138 -11.60 -15.36 26.37
CA GLY A 138 -13.05 -15.32 26.58
C GLY A 138 -13.65 -13.92 26.65
N TYR A 139 -13.03 -12.93 26.01
CA TYR A 139 -13.53 -11.55 25.97
C TYR A 139 -14.81 -11.42 25.13
N THR A 140 -15.66 -10.46 25.51
CA THR A 140 -16.72 -9.97 24.62
C THR A 140 -16.08 -9.08 23.55
N VAL A 141 -16.40 -9.33 22.27
CA VAL A 141 -15.75 -8.63 21.15
C VAL A 141 -16.76 -7.76 20.42
N HIS A 142 -16.39 -6.52 20.13
CA HIS A 142 -17.17 -5.56 19.34
C HIS A 142 -16.37 -5.04 18.16
N GLU A 143 -17.04 -4.94 17.03
CA GLU A 143 -16.45 -4.43 15.79
C GLU A 143 -16.50 -2.90 15.74
N THR A 144 -15.46 -2.32 15.17
CA THR A 144 -15.35 -0.90 14.84
C THR A 144 -14.82 -0.73 13.41
N GLU A 145 -14.95 0.46 12.87
CA GLU A 145 -14.52 0.73 11.49
C GLU A 145 -12.99 0.75 11.29
N ASN A 146 -12.20 0.91 12.39
CA ASN A 146 -10.75 1.04 12.30
C ASN A 146 -10.10 0.70 13.65
N THR A 147 -8.92 0.04 13.64
CA THR A 147 -8.18 -0.34 14.85
C THR A 147 -7.74 0.86 15.68
N ALA A 148 -7.30 1.96 15.04
CA ALA A 148 -6.90 3.17 15.75
C ALA A 148 -8.10 3.94 16.32
N VAL A 149 -9.26 3.89 15.66
CA VAL A 149 -10.54 4.40 16.21
C VAL A 149 -10.91 3.65 17.48
N SER A 150 -10.71 2.33 17.53
CA SER A 150 -10.92 1.54 18.75
C SER A 150 -10.02 2.00 19.89
N ALA A 151 -8.73 2.23 19.59
CA ALA A 151 -7.78 2.72 20.59
C ALA A 151 -8.20 4.09 21.14
N LYS A 152 -8.59 5.01 20.27
CA LYS A 152 -9.09 6.34 20.66
C LYS A 152 -10.34 6.23 21.53
N MET A 153 -11.31 5.39 21.14
CA MET A 153 -12.54 5.17 21.90
C MET A 153 -12.24 4.64 23.30
N VAL A 154 -11.30 3.69 23.47
CA VAL A 154 -10.86 3.19 24.78
C VAL A 154 -10.17 4.30 25.57
N ALA A 155 -9.36 5.14 24.91
CA ALA A 155 -8.71 6.28 25.56
C ALA A 155 -9.69 7.36 26.04
N ASP A 156 -10.77 7.61 25.30
CA ASP A 156 -11.80 8.59 25.66
C ASP A 156 -12.76 8.07 26.76
N SER A 157 -12.73 6.76 27.08
CA SER A 157 -13.58 6.13 28.10
C SER A 157 -12.87 6.08 29.46
N ASP A 158 -13.65 6.20 30.53
CA ASP A 158 -13.19 5.97 31.91
C ASP A 158 -13.31 4.50 32.33
N ASP A 159 -13.92 3.65 31.53
CA ASP A 159 -14.08 2.22 31.81
C ASP A 159 -12.74 1.49 31.64
N ARG A 160 -12.21 0.96 32.74
CA ARG A 160 -10.96 0.21 32.77
C ARG A 160 -11.09 -1.25 32.35
N THR A 161 -12.32 -1.71 32.13
CA THR A 161 -12.61 -3.09 31.71
C THR A 161 -12.65 -3.27 30.20
N ILE A 162 -12.51 -2.19 29.45
CA ILE A 162 -12.46 -2.22 27.98
C ILE A 162 -11.03 -2.09 27.46
N ALA A 163 -10.76 -2.75 26.34
CA ALA A 163 -9.48 -2.70 25.66
C ALA A 163 -9.67 -2.63 24.15
N ALA A 164 -8.63 -2.23 23.41
CA ALA A 164 -8.59 -2.20 21.97
C ALA A 164 -7.51 -3.13 21.42
N ILE A 165 -7.78 -3.82 20.30
CA ILE A 165 -6.74 -4.46 19.50
C ILE A 165 -6.35 -3.50 18.40
N CYS A 166 -5.07 -3.10 18.39
CA CYS A 166 -4.50 -2.17 17.42
C CYS A 166 -2.97 -2.30 17.39
N SER A 167 -2.29 -1.44 16.64
CA SER A 167 -0.83 -1.36 16.63
C SER A 167 -0.32 -0.82 17.97
N ALA A 168 0.88 -1.23 18.39
CA ALA A 168 1.50 -0.78 19.64
C ALA A 168 1.76 0.74 19.65
N GLU A 169 1.92 1.37 18.49
CA GLU A 169 2.12 2.82 18.35
C GLU A 169 0.93 3.63 18.91
N CYS A 170 -0.28 3.06 18.88
CA CYS A 170 -1.46 3.69 19.49
C CYS A 170 -1.32 3.86 21.01
N ALA A 171 -0.46 3.10 21.69
CA ALA A 171 -0.27 3.21 23.14
C ALA A 171 0.27 4.60 23.53
N SER A 172 1.36 5.02 22.90
CA SER A 172 1.95 6.35 23.15
C SER A 172 1.09 7.48 22.61
N LEU A 173 0.37 7.25 21.50
CA LEU A 173 -0.46 8.26 20.87
C LEU A 173 -1.70 8.62 21.71
N TYR A 174 -2.30 7.63 22.36
CA TYR A 174 -3.56 7.79 23.10
C TYR A 174 -3.40 7.61 24.62
N ASP A 175 -2.17 7.62 25.14
CA ASP A 175 -1.86 7.40 26.57
C ASP A 175 -2.51 6.12 27.13
N LEU A 176 -2.40 5.03 26.35
CA LEU A 176 -2.86 3.70 26.74
C LEU A 176 -1.67 2.82 27.15
N LYS A 177 -1.94 1.82 27.99
CA LYS A 177 -0.97 0.78 28.34
C LYS A 177 -1.03 -0.37 27.35
N VAL A 178 0.12 -0.90 26.97
CA VAL A 178 0.20 -2.20 26.29
C VAL A 178 -0.05 -3.28 27.34
N LEU A 179 -1.22 -3.91 27.30
CA LEU A 179 -1.61 -4.98 28.22
C LEU A 179 -1.04 -6.32 27.77
N ASP A 180 -0.99 -6.55 26.45
CA ASP A 180 -0.36 -7.70 25.83
C ASP A 180 0.09 -7.33 24.41
N SER A 181 1.12 -7.99 23.90
CA SER A 181 1.72 -7.67 22.60
C SER A 181 1.90 -8.91 21.74
N ASN A 182 1.92 -8.70 20.40
CA ASN A 182 2.06 -9.79 19.43
C ASN A 182 0.99 -10.88 19.61
N ILE A 183 -0.28 -10.46 19.75
CA ILE A 183 -1.42 -11.34 19.99
C ILE A 183 -2.04 -11.90 18.70
N GLN A 184 -1.49 -11.57 17.53
CA GLN A 184 -1.95 -12.09 16.24
C GLN A 184 -1.64 -13.59 16.08
N ASN A 185 -2.46 -14.27 15.28
CA ASN A 185 -2.32 -15.70 15.01
C ASN A 185 -1.09 -16.04 14.14
N ASP A 186 -0.62 -15.08 13.32
CA ASP A 186 0.44 -15.29 12.34
C ASP A 186 1.40 -14.08 12.33
N ASP A 187 2.69 -14.38 12.47
CA ASP A 187 3.76 -13.38 12.50
C ASP A 187 4.27 -13.01 11.11
N THR A 188 3.82 -13.69 10.06
CA THR A 188 4.19 -13.44 8.66
C THR A 188 3.29 -12.44 7.96
N ASN A 189 2.42 -11.75 8.72
CA ASN A 189 1.50 -10.76 8.17
C ASN A 189 2.22 -9.43 7.88
N PHE A 190 2.31 -9.09 6.60
CA PHE A 190 2.84 -7.81 6.12
C PHE A 190 1.84 -7.12 5.21
N THR A 191 1.76 -5.81 5.31
CA THR A 191 1.06 -4.97 4.33
C THR A 191 2.07 -4.10 3.60
N ARG A 192 2.01 -4.13 2.28
CA ARG A 192 2.76 -3.24 1.41
C ARG A 192 1.95 -1.98 1.17
N PHE A 193 2.54 -0.84 1.51
CA PHE A 193 1.99 0.48 1.24
C PHE A 193 2.76 1.14 0.12
N ILE A 194 2.04 1.83 -0.76
CA ILE A 194 2.62 2.67 -1.83
C ILE A 194 2.39 4.13 -1.51
N CYS A 195 3.37 4.94 -1.86
CA CYS A 195 3.30 6.39 -1.87
C CYS A 195 3.05 6.84 -3.31
N ILE A 196 1.90 7.47 -3.55
CA ILE A 196 1.50 7.95 -4.87
C ILE A 196 1.72 9.46 -5.01
N SER A 197 2.04 9.90 -6.24
CA SER A 197 2.13 11.28 -6.66
C SER A 197 1.37 11.50 -7.98
N LYS A 198 0.88 12.71 -8.20
CA LYS A 198 0.28 13.11 -9.49
C LYS A 198 1.34 13.30 -10.57
N ALA A 199 2.53 13.77 -10.20
CA ALA A 199 3.63 13.99 -11.11
C ALA A 199 4.57 12.78 -11.15
N LEU A 200 5.14 12.49 -12.32
CA LEU A 200 6.24 11.54 -12.46
C LEU A 200 7.48 12.10 -11.74
N GLU A 201 7.99 11.33 -10.80
CA GLU A 201 9.20 11.63 -10.06
C GLU A 201 10.13 10.42 -10.15
N LEU A 202 11.36 10.62 -10.63
CA LEU A 202 12.37 9.56 -10.74
C LEU A 202 13.45 9.74 -9.70
N TYR A 203 13.87 8.64 -9.08
CA TYR A 203 14.86 8.61 -8.01
C TYR A 203 15.98 7.64 -8.36
N GLU A 204 17.22 8.04 -8.04
CA GLU A 204 18.41 7.25 -8.39
C GLU A 204 18.45 5.89 -7.68
N ASP A 205 17.96 5.85 -6.45
CA ASP A 205 17.89 4.67 -5.59
C ASP A 205 16.74 3.70 -5.91
N SER A 206 15.94 3.98 -6.96
CA SER A 206 14.83 3.09 -7.35
C SER A 206 15.32 1.66 -7.63
N ASN A 207 14.60 0.68 -7.09
CA ASN A 207 14.89 -0.76 -7.24
C ASN A 207 13.68 -1.55 -7.78
N ARG A 208 12.56 -0.88 -8.04
CA ARG A 208 11.30 -1.49 -8.47
C ARG A 208 10.65 -0.68 -9.57
N ILE A 209 10.06 -1.37 -10.54
CA ILE A 209 9.18 -0.78 -11.56
C ILE A 209 7.84 -1.49 -11.50
N SER A 210 6.75 -0.72 -11.58
CA SER A 210 5.38 -1.25 -11.68
C SER A 210 4.72 -0.78 -12.96
N ILE A 211 4.00 -1.70 -13.61
CA ILE A 211 3.24 -1.45 -14.83
C ILE A 211 1.89 -2.16 -14.80
N ILE A 212 0.97 -1.66 -15.60
CA ILE A 212 -0.27 -2.35 -15.95
C ILE A 212 -0.25 -2.61 -17.46
N ILE A 213 -0.63 -3.82 -17.87
CA ILE A 213 -0.77 -4.18 -19.27
C ILE A 213 -2.11 -4.86 -19.55
N GLY A 214 -2.73 -4.54 -20.67
CA GLY A 214 -3.82 -5.32 -21.25
C GLY A 214 -3.29 -6.13 -22.43
N LEU A 215 -3.67 -7.39 -22.50
CA LEU A 215 -3.18 -8.33 -23.51
C LEU A 215 -4.34 -8.89 -24.33
N PRO A 216 -4.13 -9.18 -25.64
CA PRO A 216 -5.11 -9.90 -26.43
C PRO A 216 -5.51 -11.23 -25.79
N HIS A 217 -6.80 -11.51 -25.73
CA HIS A 217 -7.32 -12.77 -25.17
C HIS A 217 -7.09 -13.95 -26.15
N ARG A 218 -5.85 -14.39 -26.27
CA ARG A 218 -5.43 -15.51 -27.10
C ARG A 218 -4.29 -16.30 -26.48
N SER A 219 -4.15 -17.56 -26.91
CA SER A 219 -3.08 -18.44 -26.45
C SER A 219 -1.70 -17.82 -26.67
N GLY A 220 -0.85 -17.88 -25.66
CA GLY A 220 0.53 -17.40 -25.71
C GLY A 220 0.72 -15.91 -25.38
N SER A 221 -0.33 -15.08 -25.30
CA SER A 221 -0.19 -13.63 -25.05
C SER A 221 0.62 -13.32 -23.80
N LEU A 222 0.25 -13.89 -22.65
CA LEU A 222 0.99 -13.69 -21.39
C LEU A 222 2.37 -14.36 -21.43
N GLN A 223 2.47 -15.56 -22.02
CA GLN A 223 3.76 -16.25 -22.15
C GLN A 223 4.78 -15.41 -22.91
N ASN A 224 4.39 -14.75 -23.99
CA ASN A 224 5.27 -13.90 -24.78
C ASN A 224 5.81 -12.72 -23.98
N VAL A 225 4.97 -12.12 -23.11
CA VAL A 225 5.42 -11.05 -22.20
C VAL A 225 6.42 -11.61 -21.19
N LEU A 226 6.11 -12.73 -20.53
CA LEU A 226 6.98 -13.33 -19.52
C LEU A 226 8.32 -13.76 -20.11
N ALA A 227 8.34 -14.27 -21.34
CA ALA A 227 9.56 -14.63 -22.03
C ALA A 227 10.52 -13.45 -22.25
N ARG A 228 10.01 -12.23 -22.43
CA ARG A 228 10.84 -11.02 -22.55
C ARG A 228 11.52 -10.65 -21.25
N PHE A 229 10.78 -10.71 -20.12
CA PHE A 229 11.39 -10.52 -18.80
C PHE A 229 12.54 -11.50 -18.57
N SER A 230 12.33 -12.77 -18.91
CA SER A 230 13.36 -13.80 -18.81
C SER A 230 14.55 -13.53 -19.74
N ALA A 231 14.32 -13.15 -21.00
CA ALA A 231 15.38 -12.87 -21.97
C ALA A 231 16.25 -11.66 -21.57
N MET A 232 15.67 -10.70 -20.85
CA MET A 232 16.37 -9.52 -20.34
C MET A 232 16.90 -9.71 -18.91
N ASN A 233 16.78 -10.91 -18.35
CA ASN A 233 17.17 -11.24 -16.97
C ASN A 233 16.54 -10.30 -15.91
N LEU A 234 15.28 -9.91 -16.13
CA LEU A 234 14.51 -9.07 -15.21
C LEU A 234 13.61 -9.92 -14.32
N ASN A 235 13.79 -9.81 -13.00
CA ASN A 235 13.07 -10.59 -12.03
C ASN A 235 11.68 -9.98 -11.77
N LEU A 236 10.62 -10.72 -12.15
CA LEU A 236 9.25 -10.39 -11.77
C LEU A 236 9.01 -10.73 -10.30
N THR A 237 8.58 -9.74 -9.53
CA THR A 237 8.28 -9.91 -8.09
C THR A 237 6.78 -9.95 -7.83
N LYS A 238 5.97 -9.52 -8.81
CA LYS A 238 4.52 -9.61 -8.75
C LYS A 238 3.93 -9.81 -10.14
N LEU A 239 2.93 -10.66 -10.20
CA LEU A 239 2.00 -10.82 -11.32
C LEU A 239 0.59 -11.01 -10.74
N SER A 240 -0.32 -10.13 -11.07
CA SER A 240 -1.72 -10.23 -10.64
C SER A 240 -2.63 -9.87 -11.81
N SER A 241 -3.66 -10.67 -12.06
CA SER A 241 -4.66 -10.40 -13.10
C SER A 241 -5.94 -9.85 -12.48
N ARG A 242 -6.63 -8.96 -13.19
CA ARG A 242 -7.95 -8.48 -12.84
C ARG A 242 -8.85 -8.41 -14.07
N PRO A 243 -10.13 -8.80 -13.94
CA PRO A 243 -11.07 -8.63 -15.04
C PRO A 243 -11.29 -7.14 -15.32
N VAL A 244 -11.45 -6.80 -16.60
CA VAL A 244 -11.85 -5.47 -17.03
C VAL A 244 -13.37 -5.35 -16.86
N LEU A 245 -13.82 -4.38 -16.07
CA LEU A 245 -15.25 -4.18 -15.85
C LEU A 245 -15.94 -3.75 -17.15
N GLY A 246 -17.03 -4.44 -17.47
CA GLY A 246 -17.83 -4.13 -18.68
C GLY A 246 -17.38 -4.85 -19.95
N THR A 247 -16.39 -5.73 -19.88
CA THR A 247 -15.97 -6.61 -20.99
C THR A 247 -16.17 -8.07 -20.61
N GLU A 248 -16.37 -8.95 -21.64
CA GLU A 248 -16.43 -10.38 -21.43
C GLU A 248 -15.03 -10.98 -21.48
N PHE A 249 -14.56 -11.52 -20.32
CA PHE A 249 -13.31 -12.29 -20.20
C PHE A 249 -12.01 -11.54 -20.61
N GLU A 250 -11.99 -10.21 -20.60
CA GLU A 250 -10.76 -9.45 -20.76
C GLU A 250 -10.08 -9.23 -19.42
N TYR A 251 -8.75 -9.34 -19.39
CA TYR A 251 -7.94 -9.19 -18.19
C TYR A 251 -6.84 -8.16 -18.39
N ILE A 252 -6.62 -7.35 -17.38
CA ILE A 252 -5.42 -6.55 -17.23
C ILE A 252 -4.49 -7.22 -16.22
N PHE A 253 -3.19 -7.03 -16.41
CA PHE A 253 -2.13 -7.59 -15.58
C PHE A 253 -1.34 -6.49 -14.93
N TYR A 254 -1.18 -6.60 -13.62
CA TYR A 254 -0.28 -5.77 -12.81
C TYR A 254 1.02 -6.53 -12.65
N LEU A 255 2.12 -5.89 -13.01
CA LEU A 255 3.45 -6.46 -12.99
C LEU A 255 4.36 -5.54 -12.19
N ASP A 256 5.06 -6.12 -11.20
CA ASP A 256 6.19 -5.46 -10.55
C ASP A 256 7.46 -6.24 -10.84
N PHE A 257 8.54 -5.55 -11.12
CA PHE A 257 9.83 -6.18 -11.38
C PHE A 257 11.00 -5.36 -10.83
N GLU A 258 12.08 -6.06 -10.54
CA GLU A 258 13.30 -5.47 -10.02
C GLU A 258 14.07 -4.80 -11.14
N SER A 259 14.10 -3.48 -11.15
CA SER A 259 14.90 -2.67 -12.05
C SER A 259 14.81 -1.17 -11.69
N ASN A 260 15.51 -0.37 -12.49
CA ASN A 260 15.45 1.10 -12.48
C ASN A 260 15.40 1.59 -13.94
N VAL A 261 14.63 2.62 -14.20
CA VAL A 261 14.52 3.22 -15.56
C VAL A 261 15.82 3.83 -16.09
N LYS A 262 16.85 3.97 -15.25
CA LYS A 262 18.20 4.37 -15.69
C LYS A 262 18.91 3.27 -16.52
N TYR A 263 18.47 2.02 -16.42
CA TYR A 263 19.04 0.91 -17.16
C TYR A 263 18.38 0.74 -18.52
N GLY A 264 19.18 0.56 -19.55
CA GLY A 264 18.73 0.47 -20.94
C GLY A 264 17.77 -0.70 -21.19
N GLU A 265 18.00 -1.84 -20.52
CA GLU A 265 17.15 -3.03 -20.60
C GLU A 265 15.72 -2.73 -20.15
N ALA A 266 15.56 -2.02 -19.03
CA ALA A 266 14.24 -1.63 -18.54
C ALA A 266 13.51 -0.71 -19.50
N LEU A 267 14.20 0.32 -20.04
CA LEU A 267 13.63 1.23 -21.04
C LEU A 267 13.27 0.50 -22.33
N SER A 268 14.10 -0.46 -22.79
CA SER A 268 13.80 -1.28 -23.96
C SER A 268 12.54 -2.10 -23.77
N LEU A 269 12.44 -2.83 -22.63
CA LEU A 269 11.27 -3.62 -22.29
C LEU A 269 10.00 -2.77 -22.23
N LEU A 270 10.04 -1.64 -21.53
CA LEU A 270 8.89 -0.74 -21.41
C LEU A 270 8.43 -0.23 -22.77
N SER A 271 9.38 0.14 -23.66
CA SER A 271 9.09 0.58 -25.03
C SER A 271 8.47 -0.53 -25.88
N GLU A 272 8.93 -1.76 -25.73
CA GLU A 272 8.36 -2.91 -26.45
C GLU A 272 6.93 -3.22 -25.98
N LEU A 273 6.72 -3.25 -24.66
CA LEU A 273 5.41 -3.52 -24.07
C LEU A 273 4.40 -2.41 -24.42
N GLU A 274 4.80 -1.13 -24.38
CA GLU A 274 3.92 -0.03 -24.78
C GLU A 274 3.45 -0.13 -26.24
N ARG A 275 4.27 -0.68 -27.15
CA ARG A 275 3.91 -0.86 -28.57
C ARG A 275 3.03 -2.06 -28.85
N GLU A 276 3.17 -3.12 -28.06
CA GLU A 276 2.60 -4.44 -28.39
C GLU A 276 1.40 -4.82 -27.52
N CYS A 277 1.26 -4.26 -26.34
CA CYS A 277 0.09 -4.46 -25.50
C CYS A 277 -1.11 -3.65 -26.02
N GLU A 278 -2.33 -4.17 -25.83
CA GLU A 278 -3.56 -3.46 -26.18
C GLU A 278 -3.76 -2.21 -25.31
N SER A 279 -3.35 -2.31 -24.04
CA SER A 279 -3.26 -1.18 -23.14
C SER A 279 -1.98 -1.27 -22.32
N PHE A 280 -1.42 -0.11 -21.96
CA PHE A 280 -0.20 -0.01 -21.20
C PHE A 280 -0.26 1.21 -20.28
N ALA A 281 0.08 1.02 -19.01
CA ALA A 281 0.26 2.11 -18.06
C ALA A 281 1.54 1.90 -17.24
N PHE A 282 2.41 2.89 -17.24
CA PHE A 282 3.59 2.95 -16.38
C PHE A 282 3.18 3.56 -15.04
N LEU A 283 3.29 2.79 -13.97
CA LEU A 283 2.91 3.24 -12.63
C LEU A 283 4.07 3.90 -11.88
N GLY A 284 5.32 3.62 -12.24
CA GLY A 284 6.46 4.27 -11.61
C GLY A 284 7.72 3.41 -11.53
N SER A 285 8.84 4.11 -11.28
CA SER A 285 10.12 3.53 -10.88
C SER A 285 10.47 4.11 -9.53
N TYR A 286 10.56 3.27 -8.49
CA TYR A 286 10.62 3.71 -7.10
C TYR A 286 11.46 2.78 -6.24
N PHE A 287 11.82 3.24 -5.04
CA PHE A 287 12.47 2.41 -4.03
C PHE A 287 11.42 1.73 -3.14
N GLU A 288 11.56 0.43 -2.99
CA GLU A 288 10.83 -0.39 -2.02
C GLU A 288 11.76 -0.76 -0.86
N SER A 289 11.36 -0.40 0.38
CA SER A 289 12.05 -0.70 1.63
C SER A 289 11.35 -1.78 2.45
#